data_a82dff85f258b047179193fa7eca381c
#
_entry.id   a82dff85f258b047179193fa7eca381c
#
_cell.length_a   1.000
_cell.length_b   1.000
_cell.length_c   1.000
_cell.angle_alpha   90.00
_cell.angle_beta   90.00
_cell.angle_gamma   90.00
#
_symmetry.space_group_name_H-M   'P 1'
#
loop_
_entity.id
_entity.type
_entity.pdbx_description
1 polymer ?
#
loop_
_entity_poly.entity_id
_entity_poly.type
_entity_poly.pdbx_seq_one_letter_code
_entity_poly.pdbx_strand_id
1 'polypeptide(L)'
;MKIVIAPDSYKESLSASEVAQAIEKGFREIFPDAQYVSIPVADGGEGTVEAMIAATQGSERHAWVTGPLGEKVNASWGISGDGKTAFIEMAAASGLELVPAEKRDPLVTTSRGTGELILQALESGATNIIIGIGGSATNDGGAGMVQALGAKLCDANGNEIGFGGGSLNTLNDIDISGLDPRLKDCVIRVACDVTNPLVGDNGASRIFGPQKGASEAMIVELDNNLSHYADVIKKALHVDVKDVPGAGAAGGMGAALMAFLGAELKSGIEIVTTALNLEEHIHDCTLVITGEGRIDSQSIHGKVPIGVANVAKKYHKPVIGIAGSLTDDVGVVHQHGIAAVFSVLTSIGTLDEAFRGAYDNICRASRNIAATLAIGMRNAG
;
A
#
# COMPACT_ATOMS: atom_id res chain seq x y z
N MET A 1 -28.65 -6.14 -15.36
CA MET A 1 -27.40 -5.36 -15.47
C MET A 1 -26.68 -5.42 -14.14
N LYS A 2 -25.39 -5.78 -14.11
CA LYS A 2 -24.54 -5.77 -12.90
C LYS A 2 -23.44 -4.74 -13.12
N ILE A 3 -23.29 -3.82 -12.16
CA ILE A 3 -22.30 -2.73 -12.19
C ILE A 3 -21.36 -2.93 -11.00
N VAL A 4 -20.06 -3.03 -11.28
CA VAL A 4 -19.01 -3.07 -10.25
C VAL A 4 -18.44 -1.65 -10.12
N ILE A 5 -18.36 -1.15 -8.89
CA ILE A 5 -17.86 0.18 -8.54
C ILE A 5 -16.63 -0.03 -7.65
N ALA A 6 -15.45 0.25 -8.21
CA ALA A 6 -14.16 -0.02 -7.58
C ALA A 6 -13.24 1.22 -7.63
N PRO A 7 -13.56 2.29 -6.89
CA PRO A 7 -12.78 3.53 -6.85
C PRO A 7 -11.71 3.49 -5.76
N ASP A 8 -10.71 4.37 -5.92
CA ASP A 8 -9.84 4.84 -4.85
C ASP A 8 -10.48 5.98 -4.05
N SER A 9 -9.85 6.37 -2.96
CA SER A 9 -10.15 7.58 -2.21
C SER A 9 -9.86 8.84 -3.04
N TYR A 10 -10.61 9.91 -2.77
CA TYR A 10 -10.25 11.24 -3.26
C TYR A 10 -9.51 11.94 -2.11
N LYS A 11 -8.18 11.86 -2.14
CA LYS A 11 -7.30 12.37 -1.08
C LYS A 11 -7.72 13.75 -0.60
N GLU A 12 -7.66 13.97 0.71
CA GLU A 12 -8.09 15.20 1.41
C GLU A 12 -9.60 15.52 1.28
N SER A 13 -10.41 14.61 0.70
CA SER A 13 -11.83 14.90 0.43
C SER A 13 -12.76 13.76 0.85
N LEU A 14 -12.66 12.57 0.23
CA LEU A 14 -13.58 11.46 0.46
C LEU A 14 -12.82 10.12 0.53
N SER A 15 -13.23 9.25 1.45
CA SER A 15 -12.79 7.86 1.48
C SER A 15 -13.27 7.09 0.24
N ALA A 16 -12.59 6.01 -0.10
CA ALA A 16 -12.97 5.16 -1.24
C ALA A 16 -14.41 4.62 -1.09
N SER A 17 -14.85 4.37 0.15
CA SER A 17 -16.23 3.94 0.46
C SER A 17 -17.26 5.03 0.15
N GLU A 18 -17.00 6.28 0.56
CA GLU A 18 -17.87 7.41 0.26
C GLU A 18 -17.94 7.71 -1.23
N VAL A 19 -16.81 7.60 -1.95
CA VAL A 19 -16.77 7.73 -3.42
C VAL A 19 -17.64 6.65 -4.07
N ALA A 20 -17.51 5.40 -3.65
CA ALA A 20 -18.32 4.30 -4.18
C ALA A 20 -19.83 4.52 -3.93
N GLN A 21 -20.20 4.95 -2.73
CA GLN A 21 -21.59 5.29 -2.38
C GLN A 21 -22.15 6.44 -3.23
N ALA A 22 -21.37 7.49 -3.46
CA ALA A 22 -21.78 8.62 -4.29
C ALA A 22 -22.00 8.20 -5.76
N ILE A 23 -21.12 7.36 -6.31
CA ILE A 23 -21.27 6.80 -7.66
C ILE A 23 -22.53 5.94 -7.73
N GLU A 24 -22.72 5.00 -6.80
CA GLU A 24 -23.89 4.13 -6.75
C GLU A 24 -25.19 4.95 -6.68
N LYS A 25 -25.26 5.95 -5.80
CA LYS A 25 -26.41 6.82 -5.64
C LYS A 25 -26.79 7.50 -6.97
N GLY A 26 -25.83 8.06 -7.68
CA GLY A 26 -26.07 8.71 -8.96
C GLY A 26 -26.56 7.73 -10.04
N PHE A 27 -25.98 6.55 -10.13
CA PHE A 27 -26.38 5.50 -11.08
C PHE A 27 -27.78 4.94 -10.78
N ARG A 28 -28.15 4.77 -9.51
CA ARG A 28 -29.47 4.26 -9.10
C ARG A 28 -30.64 5.16 -9.53
N GLU A 29 -30.42 6.45 -9.71
CA GLU A 29 -31.48 7.34 -10.21
C GLU A 29 -31.92 6.97 -11.64
N ILE A 30 -31.05 6.34 -12.43
CA ILE A 30 -31.31 5.98 -13.84
C ILE A 30 -31.53 4.47 -14.01
N PHE A 31 -30.76 3.66 -13.26
CA PHE A 31 -30.82 2.20 -13.30
C PHE A 31 -31.18 1.64 -11.91
N PRO A 32 -32.42 1.87 -11.41
CA PRO A 32 -32.81 1.45 -10.05
C PRO A 32 -32.77 -0.07 -9.84
N ASP A 33 -33.03 -0.85 -10.89
CA ASP A 33 -33.08 -2.30 -10.85
C ASP A 33 -31.73 -2.97 -11.15
N ALA A 34 -30.66 -2.21 -11.34
CA ALA A 34 -29.33 -2.78 -11.55
C ALA A 34 -28.78 -3.34 -10.23
N GLN A 35 -28.05 -4.44 -10.33
CA GLN A 35 -27.24 -4.95 -9.23
C GLN A 35 -25.96 -4.14 -9.12
N TYR A 36 -25.68 -3.58 -7.96
CA TYR A 36 -24.47 -2.85 -7.66
C TYR A 36 -23.57 -3.64 -6.72
N VAL A 37 -22.27 -3.68 -7.04
CA VAL A 37 -21.24 -4.27 -6.20
C VAL A 37 -20.18 -3.21 -5.97
N SER A 38 -20.19 -2.61 -4.79
CA SER A 38 -19.27 -1.55 -4.39
C SER A 38 -18.09 -2.15 -3.64
N ILE A 39 -16.89 -1.99 -4.20
CA ILE A 39 -15.63 -2.54 -3.67
C ILE A 39 -14.63 -1.39 -3.61
N PRO A 40 -14.54 -0.67 -2.48
CA PRO A 40 -13.47 0.31 -2.28
C PRO A 40 -12.11 -0.33 -2.47
N VAL A 41 -11.23 0.33 -3.23
CA VAL A 41 -9.90 -0.18 -3.57
C VAL A 41 -8.84 0.83 -3.14
N ALA A 42 -7.61 0.39 -2.95
CA ALA A 42 -6.45 1.24 -2.71
C ALA A 42 -5.23 0.67 -3.44
N ASP A 43 -4.16 1.46 -3.55
CA ASP A 43 -2.94 1.10 -4.29
C ASP A 43 -1.81 0.54 -3.40
N GLY A 44 -2.07 0.26 -2.12
CA GLY A 44 -1.06 -0.17 -1.15
C GLY A 44 -0.43 0.98 -0.35
N GLY A 45 -0.82 2.22 -0.63
CA GLY A 45 -0.43 3.41 0.11
C GLY A 45 -1.38 3.73 1.27
N GLU A 46 -1.43 5.01 1.64
CA GLU A 46 -2.31 5.54 2.68
C GLU A 46 -3.78 5.21 2.40
N GLY A 47 -4.51 4.78 3.45
CA GLY A 47 -5.92 4.40 3.36
C GLY A 47 -6.16 2.96 2.90
N THR A 48 -5.11 2.20 2.62
CA THR A 48 -5.24 0.79 2.22
C THR A 48 -5.87 -0.04 3.33
N VAL A 49 -5.45 0.13 4.58
CA VAL A 49 -6.03 -0.60 5.73
C VAL A 49 -7.51 -0.29 5.86
N GLU A 50 -7.93 0.99 5.78
CA GLU A 50 -9.34 1.39 5.84
C GLU A 50 -10.17 0.76 4.71
N ALA A 51 -9.68 0.83 3.47
CA ALA A 51 -10.36 0.25 2.32
C ALA A 51 -10.51 -1.28 2.46
N MET A 52 -9.47 -1.97 2.93
CA MET A 52 -9.49 -3.41 3.15
C MET A 52 -10.44 -3.82 4.29
N ILE A 53 -10.47 -3.07 5.39
CA ILE A 53 -11.43 -3.26 6.48
C ILE A 53 -12.86 -3.13 5.97
N ALA A 54 -13.15 -2.03 5.26
CA ALA A 54 -14.48 -1.77 4.73
C ALA A 54 -14.94 -2.88 3.76
N ALA A 55 -14.07 -3.27 2.83
CA ALA A 55 -14.40 -4.26 1.81
C ALA A 55 -14.52 -5.70 2.36
N THR A 56 -13.84 -6.03 3.46
CA THR A 56 -13.87 -7.35 4.09
C THR A 56 -14.82 -7.44 5.28
N GLN A 57 -15.58 -6.37 5.56
CA GLN A 57 -16.39 -6.26 6.77
C GLN A 57 -15.57 -6.50 8.05
N GLY A 58 -14.34 -6.03 8.02
CA GLY A 58 -13.36 -6.20 9.06
C GLY A 58 -13.49 -5.19 10.19
N SER A 59 -12.45 -5.11 11.01
CA SER A 59 -12.38 -4.14 12.11
C SER A 59 -10.97 -3.59 12.26
N GLU A 60 -10.91 -2.32 12.67
CA GLU A 60 -9.66 -1.69 13.08
C GLU A 60 -9.25 -2.18 14.48
N ARG A 61 -7.95 -2.31 14.66
CA ARG A 61 -7.29 -2.68 15.92
C ARG A 61 -6.18 -1.69 16.24
N HIS A 62 -5.84 -1.57 17.51
CA HIS A 62 -4.76 -0.71 17.98
C HIS A 62 -3.82 -1.49 18.91
N ALA A 63 -2.53 -1.18 18.84
CA ALA A 63 -1.52 -1.73 19.72
C ALA A 63 -0.48 -0.68 20.12
N TRP A 64 -0.01 -0.73 21.36
CA TRP A 64 1.12 0.07 21.81
C TRP A 64 2.43 -0.64 21.39
N VAL A 65 3.10 -0.07 20.42
CA VAL A 65 4.33 -0.62 19.83
C VAL A 65 5.48 0.37 19.92
N THR A 66 6.68 -0.08 19.59
CA THR A 66 7.86 0.77 19.56
C THR A 66 7.83 1.67 18.34
N GLY A 67 7.85 2.98 18.53
CA GLY A 67 7.97 3.98 17.49
C GLY A 67 9.37 4.08 16.89
N PRO A 68 9.54 4.90 15.82
CA PRO A 68 10.81 5.01 15.10
C PRO A 68 11.99 5.46 15.98
N LEU A 69 11.75 6.30 16.99
CA LEU A 69 12.76 6.81 17.92
C LEU A 69 12.86 5.99 19.21
N GLY A 70 12.19 4.83 19.30
CA GLY A 70 12.22 3.93 20.45
C GLY A 70 11.16 4.20 21.53
N GLU A 71 10.40 5.29 21.46
CA GLU A 71 9.24 5.56 22.30
C GLU A 71 8.05 4.68 21.97
N LYS A 72 7.05 4.59 22.85
CA LYS A 72 5.81 3.86 22.55
C LYS A 72 4.84 4.74 21.77
N VAL A 73 4.31 4.18 20.69
CA VAL A 73 3.26 4.78 19.85
C VAL A 73 2.05 3.87 19.82
N ASN A 74 0.86 4.46 19.71
CA ASN A 74 -0.38 3.70 19.49
C ASN A 74 -0.62 3.54 18.00
N ALA A 75 -0.25 2.39 17.45
CA ALA A 75 -0.36 2.10 16.03
C ALA A 75 -1.65 1.34 15.70
N SER A 76 -2.34 1.75 14.62
CA SER A 76 -3.50 1.05 14.11
C SER A 76 -3.11 -0.02 13.08
N TRP A 77 -3.95 -1.04 12.95
CA TRP A 77 -3.90 -2.08 11.94
C TRP A 77 -5.30 -2.69 11.74
N GLY A 78 -5.53 -3.41 10.66
CA GLY A 78 -6.82 -3.98 10.34
C GLY A 78 -6.84 -5.50 10.40
N ILE A 79 -8.04 -6.07 10.65
CA ILE A 79 -8.28 -7.50 10.47
C ILE A 79 -9.59 -7.71 9.71
N SER A 80 -9.59 -8.65 8.76
CA SER A 80 -10.77 -9.03 7.97
C SER A 80 -11.91 -9.57 8.84
N GLY A 81 -13.14 -9.51 8.34
CA GLY A 81 -14.33 -9.99 9.08
C GLY A 81 -14.30 -11.47 9.45
N ASP A 82 -13.57 -12.31 8.68
CA ASP A 82 -13.36 -13.73 9.00
C ASP A 82 -12.19 -13.97 9.97
N GLY A 83 -11.47 -12.91 10.37
CA GLY A 83 -10.34 -12.96 11.29
C GLY A 83 -9.06 -13.59 10.73
N LYS A 84 -8.99 -13.87 9.42
CA LYS A 84 -7.87 -14.62 8.84
C LYS A 84 -6.80 -13.74 8.18
N THR A 85 -7.15 -12.54 7.73
CA THR A 85 -6.23 -11.64 7.03
C THR A 85 -6.01 -10.38 7.84
N ALA A 86 -4.76 -10.09 8.20
CA ALA A 86 -4.37 -8.83 8.81
C ALA A 86 -3.86 -7.84 7.76
N PHE A 87 -4.16 -6.57 7.95
CA PHE A 87 -3.75 -5.45 7.11
C PHE A 87 -2.91 -4.49 7.95
N ILE A 88 -1.65 -4.28 7.58
CA ILE A 88 -0.69 -3.46 8.32
C ILE A 88 -0.12 -2.41 7.38
N GLU A 89 -0.22 -1.14 7.75
CA GLU A 89 0.63 -0.08 7.20
C GLU A 89 1.82 0.09 8.14
N MET A 90 3.03 -0.20 7.65
CA MET A 90 4.23 -0.08 8.48
C MET A 90 4.43 1.34 9.02
N ALA A 91 3.94 2.35 8.30
CA ALA A 91 4.03 3.74 8.70
C ALA A 91 3.29 4.05 10.00
N ALA A 92 2.28 3.27 10.38
CA ALA A 92 1.59 3.42 11.67
C ALA A 92 2.53 3.19 12.87
N ALA A 93 3.58 2.39 12.70
CA ALA A 93 4.56 2.08 13.76
C ALA A 93 5.98 2.62 13.46
N SER A 94 6.36 2.72 12.19
CA SER A 94 7.75 3.03 11.77
C SER A 94 7.78 4.13 10.71
N GLY A 95 6.73 4.97 10.65
CA GLY A 95 6.53 5.98 9.61
C GLY A 95 7.24 7.30 9.86
N LEU A 96 7.48 8.02 8.76
CA LEU A 96 8.16 9.31 8.76
C LEU A 96 7.37 10.41 9.48
N GLU A 97 6.04 10.32 9.46
CA GLU A 97 5.14 11.27 10.12
C GLU A 97 5.23 11.21 11.65
N LEU A 98 5.67 10.07 12.21
CA LEU A 98 5.92 9.92 13.65
C LEU A 98 7.23 10.59 14.09
N VAL A 99 8.05 11.07 13.14
CA VAL A 99 9.35 11.68 13.45
C VAL A 99 9.33 13.15 13.06
N PRO A 100 9.40 14.06 14.05
CA PRO A 100 9.57 15.49 13.80
C PRO A 100 10.76 15.75 12.87
N ALA A 101 10.64 16.72 11.97
CA ALA A 101 11.64 16.95 10.91
C ALA A 101 13.06 17.15 11.48
N GLU A 102 13.17 17.85 12.62
CA GLU A 102 14.43 18.12 13.31
C GLU A 102 15.04 16.92 14.04
N LYS A 103 14.28 15.81 14.17
CA LYS A 103 14.71 14.56 14.81
C LYS A 103 14.92 13.42 13.82
N ARG A 104 14.77 13.70 12.53
CA ARG A 104 14.96 12.69 11.49
C ARG A 104 16.43 12.30 11.39
N ASP A 105 16.72 11.04 11.74
CA ASP A 105 18.05 10.47 11.68
C ASP A 105 17.94 8.96 11.39
N PRO A 106 18.17 8.52 10.13
CA PRO A 106 18.06 7.11 9.77
C PRO A 106 19.18 6.21 10.34
N LEU A 107 20.20 6.79 10.96
CA LEU A 107 21.21 6.00 11.69
C LEU A 107 20.64 5.40 12.98
N VAL A 108 19.57 6.01 13.56
CA VAL A 108 19.02 5.59 14.85
C VAL A 108 17.57 5.10 14.78
N THR A 109 16.81 5.47 13.73
CA THR A 109 15.40 5.08 13.63
C THR A 109 15.23 3.58 13.38
N THR A 110 14.26 2.97 14.10
CA THR A 110 14.04 1.52 14.12
C THR A 110 12.71 1.09 13.50
N SER A 111 12.72 -0.04 12.81
CA SER A 111 11.54 -0.74 12.29
C SER A 111 10.88 -1.69 13.29
N ARG A 112 11.31 -1.71 14.56
CA ARG A 112 10.87 -2.68 15.58
C ARG A 112 9.35 -2.74 15.73
N GLY A 113 8.67 -1.60 15.76
CA GLY A 113 7.22 -1.53 15.91
C GLY A 113 6.44 -2.25 14.80
N THR A 114 6.98 -2.26 13.57
CA THR A 114 6.38 -3.06 12.48
C THR A 114 6.40 -4.55 12.81
N GLY A 115 7.49 -5.07 13.37
CA GLY A 115 7.56 -6.47 13.85
C GLY A 115 6.59 -6.73 14.99
N GLU A 116 6.45 -5.79 15.92
CA GLU A 116 5.47 -5.88 17.02
C GLU A 116 4.02 -5.91 16.49
N LEU A 117 3.68 -5.15 15.42
CA LEU A 117 2.36 -5.24 14.76
C LEU A 117 2.13 -6.60 14.09
N ILE A 118 3.16 -7.18 13.46
CA ILE A 118 3.08 -8.54 12.90
C ILE A 118 2.76 -9.56 14.01
N LEU A 119 3.39 -9.43 15.18
CA LEU A 119 3.08 -10.31 16.34
C LEU A 119 1.62 -10.14 16.78
N GLN A 120 1.09 -8.92 16.85
CA GLN A 120 -0.31 -8.67 17.18
C GLN A 120 -1.27 -9.33 16.19
N ALA A 121 -0.93 -9.30 14.89
CA ALA A 121 -1.69 -9.99 13.86
C ALA A 121 -1.70 -11.52 14.08
N LEU A 122 -0.53 -12.11 14.35
CA LEU A 122 -0.40 -13.53 14.65
C LEU A 122 -1.14 -13.94 15.93
N GLU A 123 -1.09 -13.11 16.97
CA GLU A 123 -1.82 -13.32 18.23
C GLU A 123 -3.33 -13.30 18.02
N SER A 124 -3.81 -12.52 17.06
CA SER A 124 -5.23 -12.46 16.68
C SER A 124 -5.67 -13.66 15.83
N GLY A 125 -4.76 -14.57 15.46
CA GLY A 125 -5.06 -15.78 14.67
C GLY A 125 -5.00 -15.56 13.15
N ALA A 126 -4.45 -14.43 12.69
CA ALA A 126 -4.27 -14.20 11.26
C ALA A 126 -3.28 -15.21 10.67
N THR A 127 -3.65 -15.77 9.52
CA THR A 127 -2.83 -16.69 8.72
C THR A 127 -2.36 -16.06 7.41
N ASN A 128 -2.87 -14.87 7.09
CA ASN A 128 -2.45 -14.04 5.98
C ASN A 128 -2.16 -12.64 6.51
N ILE A 129 -1.05 -12.05 6.11
CA ILE A 129 -0.69 -10.68 6.47
C ILE A 129 -0.38 -9.91 5.19
N ILE A 130 -1.04 -8.80 5.00
CA ILE A 130 -0.78 -7.84 3.93
C ILE A 130 -0.12 -6.63 4.57
N ILE A 131 1.07 -6.27 4.11
CA ILE A 131 1.85 -5.17 4.67
C ILE A 131 2.13 -4.14 3.58
N GLY A 132 1.64 -2.91 3.78
CA GLY A 132 2.07 -1.74 3.03
C GLY A 132 3.36 -1.17 3.64
N ILE A 133 4.39 -0.94 2.82
CA ILE A 133 5.71 -0.48 3.30
C ILE A 133 6.07 0.94 2.84
N GLY A 134 5.07 1.73 2.41
CA GLY A 134 5.24 3.14 2.10
C GLY A 134 5.48 4.00 3.35
N GLY A 135 6.03 5.21 3.18
CA GLY A 135 6.12 6.22 4.23
C GLY A 135 7.13 5.96 5.36
N SER A 136 8.14 5.11 5.19
CA SER A 136 9.10 4.72 6.25
C SER A 136 9.99 5.86 6.74
N ALA A 137 10.27 5.89 8.06
CA ALA A 137 11.31 6.72 8.68
C ALA A 137 12.67 6.03 8.76
N THR A 138 12.73 4.74 8.51
CA THR A 138 13.86 3.85 8.84
C THR A 138 14.76 3.56 7.67
N ASN A 139 16.02 3.24 7.95
CA ASN A 139 17.01 2.72 6.99
C ASN A 139 17.84 1.61 7.65
N ASP A 140 17.18 0.81 8.49
CA ASP A 140 17.78 -0.25 9.29
C ASP A 140 17.69 -1.64 8.63
N GLY A 141 17.36 -1.70 7.33
CA GLY A 141 17.21 -2.97 6.63
C GLY A 141 16.10 -3.86 7.16
N GLY A 142 15.18 -3.35 7.99
CA GLY A 142 14.19 -4.15 8.71
C GLY A 142 14.75 -4.93 9.91
N ALA A 143 15.97 -4.61 10.37
CA ALA A 143 16.62 -5.29 11.48
C ALA A 143 15.78 -5.24 12.77
N GLY A 144 15.27 -4.06 13.14
CA GLY A 144 14.39 -3.93 14.29
C GLY A 144 13.13 -4.80 14.19
N MET A 145 12.55 -4.89 13.00
CA MET A 145 11.37 -5.71 12.72
C MET A 145 11.66 -7.19 12.99
N VAL A 146 12.74 -7.74 12.44
CA VAL A 146 13.05 -9.16 12.63
C VAL A 146 13.51 -9.49 14.05
N GLN A 147 14.16 -8.54 14.74
CA GLN A 147 14.46 -8.67 16.18
C GLN A 147 13.17 -8.76 17.02
N ALA A 148 12.15 -7.94 16.72
CA ALA A 148 10.86 -8.05 17.40
C ALA A 148 10.19 -9.40 17.18
N LEU A 149 10.38 -10.00 16.00
CA LEU A 149 9.84 -11.31 15.64
C LEU A 149 10.64 -12.49 16.25
N GLY A 150 11.73 -12.21 16.97
CA GLY A 150 12.52 -13.20 17.69
C GLY A 150 13.84 -13.61 17.03
N ALA A 151 14.21 -13.02 15.89
CA ALA A 151 15.56 -13.21 15.35
C ALA A 151 16.59 -12.50 16.24
N LYS A 152 17.76 -13.11 16.41
CA LYS A 152 18.90 -12.49 17.08
C LYS A 152 19.92 -12.03 16.04
N LEU A 153 20.21 -10.76 16.07
CA LEU A 153 21.24 -10.12 15.27
C LEU A 153 22.39 -9.72 16.20
N CYS A 154 23.52 -10.42 16.12
CA CYS A 154 24.58 -10.31 17.10
C CYS A 154 25.87 -9.73 16.53
N ASP A 155 26.59 -8.98 17.36
CA ASP A 155 27.96 -8.54 17.10
C ASP A 155 28.97 -9.69 17.24
N ALA A 156 30.25 -9.41 17.01
CA ALA A 156 31.33 -10.40 17.15
C ALA A 156 31.53 -10.95 18.58
N ASN A 157 30.97 -10.29 19.59
CA ASN A 157 31.01 -10.72 21.00
C ASN A 157 29.76 -11.52 21.41
N GLY A 158 28.79 -11.69 20.51
CA GLY A 158 27.51 -12.34 20.77
C GLY A 158 26.47 -11.47 21.43
N ASN A 159 26.68 -10.15 21.52
CA ASN A 159 25.67 -9.21 22.01
C ASN A 159 24.72 -8.81 20.86
N GLU A 160 23.46 -8.66 21.17
CA GLU A 160 22.48 -8.16 20.20
C GLU A 160 22.79 -6.71 19.78
N ILE A 161 22.75 -6.41 18.47
CA ILE A 161 23.00 -5.07 17.95
C ILE A 161 21.89 -4.11 18.35
N GLY A 162 22.21 -2.82 18.44
CA GLY A 162 21.25 -1.75 18.73
C GLY A 162 20.29 -1.44 17.58
N PHE A 163 19.48 -0.41 17.77
CA PHE A 163 18.56 0.09 16.77
C PHE A 163 19.24 0.94 15.69
N GLY A 164 18.55 1.07 14.55
CA GLY A 164 18.90 1.98 13.46
C GLY A 164 19.92 1.43 12.47
N GLY A 165 19.98 2.11 11.32
CA GLY A 165 20.89 1.72 10.23
C GLY A 165 22.38 1.83 10.60
N GLY A 166 22.72 2.68 11.58
CA GLY A 166 24.08 2.82 12.09
C GLY A 166 24.60 1.58 12.81
N SER A 167 23.72 0.81 13.46
CA SER A 167 24.11 -0.39 14.22
C SER A 167 24.44 -1.60 13.34
N LEU A 168 24.03 -1.59 12.08
CA LEU A 168 24.26 -2.71 11.15
C LEU A 168 25.73 -2.97 10.86
N ASN A 169 26.60 -1.96 11.02
CA ASN A 169 28.05 -2.10 10.80
C ASN A 169 28.71 -3.09 11.77
N THR A 170 28.10 -3.33 12.93
CA THR A 170 28.63 -4.24 13.95
C THR A 170 28.08 -5.67 13.83
N LEU A 171 27.12 -5.90 12.96
CA LEU A 171 26.50 -7.20 12.79
C LEU A 171 27.52 -8.25 12.32
N ASN A 172 27.58 -9.39 13.00
CA ASN A 172 28.46 -10.49 12.67
C ASN A 172 27.75 -11.81 12.41
N ASP A 173 26.62 -12.04 13.09
CA ASP A 173 25.90 -13.30 13.02
C ASP A 173 24.39 -13.10 13.16
N ILE A 174 23.61 -14.01 12.55
CA ILE A 174 22.14 -14.02 12.56
C ILE A 174 21.67 -15.41 12.99
N ASP A 175 20.86 -15.45 14.07
CA ASP A 175 20.18 -16.66 14.54
C ASP A 175 18.65 -16.46 14.41
N ILE A 176 18.03 -17.28 13.57
CA ILE A 176 16.57 -17.27 13.33
C ILE A 176 15.82 -18.34 14.12
N SER A 177 16.49 -19.10 14.99
CA SER A 177 15.88 -20.20 15.76
C SER A 177 14.78 -19.72 16.71
N GLY A 178 14.85 -18.45 17.12
CA GLY A 178 13.88 -17.80 18.00
C GLY A 178 12.71 -17.12 17.28
N LEU A 179 12.67 -17.13 15.94
CA LEU A 179 11.52 -16.56 15.21
C LEU A 179 10.21 -17.22 15.63
N ASP A 180 9.16 -16.38 15.74
CA ASP A 180 7.82 -16.87 16.10
C ASP A 180 7.40 -18.01 15.18
N PRO A 181 7.11 -19.22 15.72
CA PRO A 181 6.85 -20.40 14.89
C PRO A 181 5.61 -20.27 14.00
N ARG A 182 4.66 -19.38 14.34
CA ARG A 182 3.44 -19.12 13.54
C ARG A 182 3.75 -18.49 12.19
N LEU A 183 4.91 -17.84 12.06
CA LEU A 183 5.36 -17.25 10.78
C LEU A 183 5.53 -18.29 9.67
N LYS A 184 5.82 -19.54 10.00
CA LYS A 184 6.01 -20.63 9.03
C LYS A 184 4.73 -20.99 8.27
N ASP A 185 3.59 -20.81 8.93
CA ASP A 185 2.28 -21.15 8.39
C ASP A 185 1.50 -19.89 7.94
N CYS A 186 2.16 -18.73 8.02
CA CYS A 186 1.57 -17.44 7.66
C CYS A 186 2.04 -17.00 6.27
N VAL A 187 1.08 -16.65 5.40
CA VAL A 187 1.39 -16.07 4.09
C VAL A 187 1.53 -14.56 4.24
N ILE A 188 2.71 -14.04 3.91
CA ILE A 188 3.00 -12.60 4.00
C ILE A 188 3.16 -12.03 2.60
N ARG A 189 2.34 -11.03 2.26
CA ARG A 189 2.40 -10.26 1.02
C ARG A 189 2.71 -8.82 1.32
N VAL A 190 3.58 -8.22 0.53
CA VAL A 190 4.07 -6.87 0.75
C VAL A 190 3.71 -5.99 -0.44
N ALA A 191 2.90 -4.97 -0.18
CA ALA A 191 2.59 -3.95 -1.16
C ALA A 191 3.81 -3.05 -1.36
N CYS A 192 4.44 -3.18 -2.53
CA CYS A 192 5.67 -2.48 -2.88
C CYS A 192 5.65 -2.08 -4.36
N ASP A 193 5.53 -0.78 -4.62
CA ASP A 193 5.47 -0.23 -5.99
C ASP A 193 6.82 0.31 -6.47
N VAL A 194 7.89 0.10 -5.69
CA VAL A 194 9.25 0.48 -6.07
C VAL A 194 10.10 -0.75 -6.36
N THR A 195 11.01 -0.61 -7.32
CA THR A 195 11.90 -1.69 -7.77
C THR A 195 13.36 -1.45 -7.37
N ASN A 196 13.62 -0.50 -6.49
CA ASN A 196 14.96 -0.14 -6.05
C ASN A 196 15.67 -1.34 -5.41
N PRO A 197 16.93 -1.63 -5.81
CA PRO A 197 17.76 -2.61 -5.11
C PRO A 197 18.10 -2.13 -3.69
N LEU A 198 18.68 -2.99 -2.88
CA LEU A 198 19.01 -2.64 -1.50
C LEU A 198 20.06 -1.52 -1.42
N VAL A 199 21.08 -1.57 -2.25
CA VAL A 199 22.26 -0.69 -2.20
C VAL A 199 22.64 -0.12 -3.56
N GLY A 200 23.61 0.79 -3.58
CA GLY A 200 24.15 1.45 -4.78
C GLY A 200 23.40 2.71 -5.16
N ASP A 201 23.67 3.24 -6.38
CA ASP A 201 23.16 4.53 -6.82
C ASP A 201 21.62 4.62 -6.84
N ASN A 202 20.93 3.51 -7.05
CA ASN A 202 19.48 3.39 -7.00
C ASN A 202 18.98 2.70 -5.72
N GLY A 203 19.86 2.51 -4.73
CA GLY A 203 19.57 1.78 -3.50
C GLY A 203 18.77 2.59 -2.47
N ALA A 204 18.38 1.91 -1.40
CA ALA A 204 17.55 2.46 -0.32
C ALA A 204 18.07 3.77 0.25
N SER A 205 19.35 3.81 0.61
CA SER A 205 19.96 4.96 1.28
C SER A 205 20.11 6.15 0.35
N ARG A 206 20.51 5.91 -0.90
CA ARG A 206 20.75 6.96 -1.90
C ARG A 206 19.45 7.65 -2.31
N ILE A 207 18.40 6.87 -2.59
CA ILE A 207 17.14 7.39 -3.12
C ILE A 207 16.24 7.93 -2.02
N PHE A 208 16.12 7.21 -0.90
CA PHE A 208 15.12 7.52 0.13
C PHE A 208 15.73 8.09 1.43
N GLY A 209 17.06 8.06 1.58
CA GLY A 209 17.75 8.61 2.76
C GLY A 209 17.55 10.11 2.97
N PRO A 210 17.63 10.97 1.94
CA PRO A 210 17.51 12.43 2.10
C PRO A 210 16.21 12.86 2.79
N GLN A 211 15.06 12.31 2.40
CA GLN A 211 13.76 12.64 3.04
C GLN A 211 13.68 12.21 4.51
N LYS A 212 14.52 11.24 4.92
CA LYS A 212 14.62 10.71 6.29
C LYS A 212 15.66 11.46 7.12
N GLY A 213 16.25 12.53 6.58
CA GLY A 213 17.22 13.36 7.26
C GLY A 213 18.69 12.97 7.06
N ALA A 214 19.00 12.02 6.14
CA ALA A 214 20.36 11.63 5.90
C ALA A 214 21.15 12.71 5.15
N SER A 215 22.32 13.06 5.67
CA SER A 215 23.35 13.83 4.95
C SER A 215 24.08 12.93 3.92
N GLU A 216 24.83 13.53 3.00
CA GLU A 216 25.63 12.78 2.01
C GLU A 216 26.60 11.78 2.69
N ALA A 217 27.22 12.16 3.81
CA ALA A 217 28.09 11.25 4.56
C ALA A 217 27.32 10.07 5.15
N MET A 218 26.14 10.34 5.72
CA MET A 218 25.25 9.31 6.28
C MET A 218 24.72 8.36 5.19
N ILE A 219 24.43 8.87 3.99
CA ILE A 219 24.00 8.04 2.85
C ILE A 219 25.07 7.01 2.51
N VAL A 220 26.32 7.41 2.43
CA VAL A 220 27.44 6.49 2.15
C VAL A 220 27.61 5.47 3.27
N GLU A 221 27.52 5.89 4.53
CA GLU A 221 27.58 5.01 5.69
C GLU A 221 26.45 3.99 5.68
N LEU A 222 25.22 4.45 5.52
CA LEU A 222 24.03 3.59 5.50
C LEU A 222 24.02 2.58 4.34
N ASP A 223 24.49 3.00 3.15
CA ASP A 223 24.62 2.11 1.99
C ASP A 223 25.63 1.00 2.25
N ASN A 224 26.79 1.33 2.83
CA ASN A 224 27.79 0.34 3.25
C ASN A 224 27.24 -0.60 4.32
N ASN A 225 26.51 -0.09 5.31
CA ASN A 225 25.91 -0.86 6.38
C ASN A 225 24.84 -1.84 5.87
N LEU A 226 23.99 -1.39 4.93
CA LEU A 226 23.01 -2.28 4.26
C LEU A 226 23.71 -3.34 3.39
N SER A 227 24.82 -2.96 2.71
CA SER A 227 25.63 -3.92 1.95
C SER A 227 26.20 -5.01 2.85
N HIS A 228 26.79 -4.62 3.98
CA HIS A 228 27.29 -5.54 4.99
C HIS A 228 26.17 -6.44 5.55
N TYR A 229 25.02 -5.87 5.90
CA TYR A 229 23.86 -6.62 6.37
C TYR A 229 23.42 -7.69 5.37
N ALA A 230 23.33 -7.34 4.08
CA ALA A 230 23.01 -8.31 3.04
C ALA A 230 24.04 -9.44 2.91
N ASP A 231 25.32 -9.14 3.08
CA ASP A 231 26.37 -10.17 3.07
C ASP A 231 26.25 -11.14 4.25
N VAL A 232 25.90 -10.64 5.45
CA VAL A 232 25.63 -11.49 6.63
C VAL A 232 24.36 -12.31 6.43
N ILE A 233 23.26 -11.72 5.89
CA ILE A 233 22.05 -12.46 5.52
C ILE A 233 22.37 -13.59 4.56
N LYS A 234 23.10 -13.31 3.49
CA LYS A 234 23.49 -14.31 2.49
C LYS A 234 24.28 -15.48 3.12
N LYS A 235 25.19 -15.17 4.04
CA LYS A 235 25.97 -16.16 4.74
C LYS A 235 25.12 -17.02 5.69
N ALA A 236 24.22 -16.40 6.46
CA ALA A 236 23.44 -17.08 7.51
C ALA A 236 22.20 -17.80 6.96
N LEU A 237 21.49 -17.18 6.02
CA LEU A 237 20.19 -17.65 5.53
C LEU A 237 20.25 -18.24 4.11
N HIS A 238 21.38 -18.13 3.41
CA HIS A 238 21.58 -18.54 2.01
C HIS A 238 20.64 -17.84 1.02
N VAL A 239 20.21 -16.61 1.35
CA VAL A 239 19.34 -15.76 0.52
C VAL A 239 20.12 -14.53 0.10
N ASP A 240 20.20 -14.27 -1.20
CA ASP A 240 20.83 -13.06 -1.75
C ASP A 240 19.75 -12.03 -2.06
N VAL A 241 19.77 -10.91 -1.34
CA VAL A 241 18.74 -9.85 -1.46
C VAL A 241 19.30 -8.53 -1.97
N LYS A 242 20.61 -8.46 -2.24
CA LYS A 242 21.30 -7.19 -2.51
C LYS A 242 20.76 -6.48 -3.75
N ASP A 243 20.56 -7.24 -4.83
CA ASP A 243 20.15 -6.71 -6.14
C ASP A 243 18.67 -7.06 -6.49
N VAL A 244 17.93 -7.61 -5.53
CA VAL A 244 16.53 -8.00 -5.79
C VAL A 244 15.66 -6.74 -5.91
N PRO A 245 14.84 -6.60 -6.96
CA PRO A 245 13.90 -5.50 -7.10
C PRO A 245 12.99 -5.38 -5.89
N GLY A 246 12.88 -4.17 -5.32
CA GLY A 246 12.09 -3.90 -4.12
C GLY A 246 12.82 -4.17 -2.79
N ALA A 247 14.01 -4.76 -2.82
CA ALA A 247 14.80 -4.97 -1.59
C ALA A 247 15.11 -3.68 -0.84
N GLY A 248 15.31 -2.57 -1.58
CA GLY A 248 15.57 -1.25 -1.02
C GLY A 248 14.34 -0.52 -0.48
N ALA A 249 13.14 -1.04 -0.72
CA ALA A 249 11.90 -0.42 -0.24
C ALA A 249 11.93 -0.29 1.29
N ALA A 250 11.38 0.82 1.79
CA ALA A 250 11.30 1.13 3.22
C ALA A 250 12.65 1.04 3.95
N GLY A 251 13.72 1.54 3.30
CA GLY A 251 15.05 1.56 3.89
C GLY A 251 15.67 0.17 4.08
N GLY A 252 15.35 -0.74 3.17
CA GLY A 252 15.81 -2.11 3.16
C GLY A 252 14.88 -3.10 3.88
N MET A 253 13.73 -2.68 4.40
CA MET A 253 12.76 -3.59 5.01
C MET A 253 12.27 -4.64 4.01
N GLY A 254 12.16 -4.29 2.71
CA GLY A 254 11.84 -5.24 1.64
C GLY A 254 12.79 -6.44 1.62
N ALA A 255 14.09 -6.21 1.78
CA ALA A 255 15.09 -7.29 1.89
C ALA A 255 14.84 -8.21 3.08
N ALA A 256 14.56 -7.64 4.27
CA ALA A 256 14.29 -8.44 5.46
C ALA A 256 13.00 -9.26 5.35
N LEU A 257 11.92 -8.66 4.82
CA LEU A 257 10.65 -9.35 4.60
C LEU A 257 10.82 -10.56 3.68
N MET A 258 11.61 -10.43 2.61
CA MET A 258 11.92 -11.55 1.72
C MET A 258 12.80 -12.59 2.40
N ALA A 259 13.91 -12.17 3.04
CA ALA A 259 14.94 -13.09 3.53
C ALA A 259 14.51 -13.89 4.78
N PHE A 260 13.82 -13.23 5.72
CA PHE A 260 13.46 -13.83 7.01
C PHE A 260 12.05 -14.42 7.02
N LEU A 261 11.13 -13.84 6.26
CA LEU A 261 9.71 -14.20 6.31
C LEU A 261 9.22 -14.88 5.02
N GLY A 262 10.07 -14.97 3.98
CA GLY A 262 9.67 -15.53 2.69
C GLY A 262 8.55 -14.72 2.00
N ALA A 263 8.45 -13.43 2.31
CA ALA A 263 7.37 -12.59 1.80
C ALA A 263 7.46 -12.38 0.28
N GLU A 264 6.29 -12.31 -0.37
CA GLU A 264 6.17 -11.93 -1.78
C GLU A 264 5.96 -10.41 -1.88
N LEU A 265 6.85 -9.74 -2.63
CA LEU A 265 6.66 -8.33 -2.99
C LEU A 265 5.85 -8.26 -4.28
N LYS A 266 4.75 -7.53 -4.24
CA LYS A 266 3.85 -7.29 -5.39
C LYS A 266 3.41 -5.84 -5.39
N SER A 267 2.90 -5.37 -6.53
CA SER A 267 2.27 -4.05 -6.56
C SER A 267 1.08 -4.00 -5.59
N GLY A 268 0.90 -2.86 -4.94
CA GLY A 268 -0.17 -2.70 -3.96
C GLY A 268 -1.54 -2.98 -4.57
N ILE A 269 -1.78 -2.49 -5.77
CA ILE A 269 -3.05 -2.71 -6.48
C ILE A 269 -3.30 -4.19 -6.79
N GLU A 270 -2.27 -4.98 -7.14
CA GLU A 270 -2.42 -6.42 -7.38
C GLU A 270 -2.81 -7.15 -6.11
N ILE A 271 -2.16 -6.82 -4.98
CA ILE A 271 -2.48 -7.42 -3.69
C ILE A 271 -3.91 -7.10 -3.27
N VAL A 272 -4.28 -5.82 -3.34
CA VAL A 272 -5.60 -5.35 -2.90
C VAL A 272 -6.70 -5.97 -3.78
N THR A 273 -6.57 -5.91 -5.10
CA THR A 273 -7.57 -6.49 -6.01
C THR A 273 -7.73 -8.00 -5.88
N THR A 274 -6.62 -8.71 -5.59
CA THR A 274 -6.64 -10.16 -5.31
C THR A 274 -7.32 -10.46 -3.97
N ALA A 275 -6.96 -9.74 -2.92
CA ALA A 275 -7.53 -9.94 -1.59
C ALA A 275 -9.04 -9.62 -1.53
N LEU A 276 -9.50 -8.69 -2.35
CA LEU A 276 -10.90 -8.32 -2.49
C LEU A 276 -11.69 -9.21 -3.47
N ASN A 277 -11.07 -10.23 -4.04
CA ASN A 277 -11.68 -11.08 -5.08
C ASN A 277 -12.33 -10.28 -6.21
N LEU A 278 -11.71 -9.15 -6.59
CA LEU A 278 -12.26 -8.22 -7.59
C LEU A 278 -12.55 -8.93 -8.91
N GLU A 279 -11.74 -9.93 -9.26
CA GLU A 279 -11.88 -10.74 -10.48
C GLU A 279 -13.22 -11.48 -10.53
N GLU A 280 -13.65 -12.09 -9.42
CA GLU A 280 -14.94 -12.80 -9.34
C GLU A 280 -16.13 -11.85 -9.53
N HIS A 281 -16.02 -10.63 -9.04
CA HIS A 281 -17.08 -9.63 -9.18
C HIS A 281 -17.17 -9.05 -10.59
N ILE A 282 -16.02 -8.89 -11.26
CA ILE A 282 -15.92 -8.33 -12.61
C ILE A 282 -16.29 -9.36 -13.69
N HIS A 283 -15.98 -10.62 -13.49
CA HIS A 283 -16.16 -11.68 -14.48
C HIS A 283 -17.56 -11.64 -15.16
N ASP A 284 -18.63 -11.47 -14.41
CA ASP A 284 -20.02 -11.50 -14.88
C ASP A 284 -20.69 -10.10 -14.95
N CYS A 285 -19.94 -9.02 -14.69
CA CYS A 285 -20.50 -7.67 -14.72
C CYS A 285 -20.76 -7.16 -16.14
N THR A 286 -21.61 -6.13 -16.23
CA THR A 286 -21.90 -5.42 -17.48
C THR A 286 -20.99 -4.21 -17.65
N LEU A 287 -20.63 -3.56 -16.53
CA LEU A 287 -19.86 -2.31 -16.50
C LEU A 287 -19.01 -2.27 -15.24
N VAL A 288 -17.80 -1.76 -15.38
CA VAL A 288 -16.92 -1.41 -14.26
C VAL A 288 -16.76 0.10 -14.17
N ILE A 289 -16.87 0.65 -12.98
CA ILE A 289 -16.62 2.06 -12.70
C ILE A 289 -15.48 2.13 -11.69
N THR A 290 -14.47 2.92 -11.99
CA THR A 290 -13.35 3.19 -11.12
C THR A 290 -13.10 4.69 -11.04
N GLY A 291 -12.17 5.12 -10.18
CA GLY A 291 -11.84 6.54 -10.07
C GLY A 291 -10.78 6.80 -9.01
N GLU A 292 -10.27 8.01 -9.04
CA GLU A 292 -9.36 8.57 -8.05
C GLU A 292 -9.50 10.10 -8.04
N GLY A 293 -8.90 10.78 -7.05
CA GLY A 293 -8.97 12.25 -6.97
C GLY A 293 -8.45 12.97 -8.21
N ARG A 294 -7.45 12.41 -8.90
CA ARG A 294 -6.89 12.97 -10.14
C ARG A 294 -6.39 11.86 -11.05
N ILE A 295 -6.95 11.77 -12.26
CA ILE A 295 -6.46 10.88 -13.31
C ILE A 295 -5.58 11.66 -14.29
N ASP A 296 -4.34 11.19 -14.47
CA ASP A 296 -3.32 11.78 -15.32
C ASP A 296 -2.41 10.69 -15.92
N SER A 297 -1.32 11.09 -16.59
CA SER A 297 -0.34 10.15 -17.13
C SER A 297 0.38 9.32 -16.06
N GLN A 298 0.41 9.76 -14.81
CA GLN A 298 1.00 9.00 -13.71
C GLN A 298 0.09 7.84 -13.27
N SER A 299 -1.20 7.92 -13.56
CA SER A 299 -2.16 6.87 -13.19
C SER A 299 -1.84 5.51 -13.84
N ILE A 300 -1.10 5.49 -14.98
CA ILE A 300 -0.68 4.25 -15.65
C ILE A 300 0.40 3.47 -14.87
N HIS A 301 1.03 4.08 -13.88
CA HIS A 301 2.10 3.48 -13.09
C HIS A 301 1.59 2.80 -11.81
N GLY A 302 0.62 1.89 -11.95
CA GLY A 302 0.19 1.03 -10.84
C GLY A 302 -0.90 1.60 -9.93
N LYS A 303 -1.51 2.75 -10.28
CA LYS A 303 -2.62 3.29 -9.51
C LYS A 303 -3.93 2.53 -9.72
N VAL A 304 -4.88 2.72 -8.78
CA VAL A 304 -6.16 2.01 -8.73
C VAL A 304 -6.91 1.97 -10.06
N PRO A 305 -7.13 3.07 -10.80
CA PRO A 305 -7.93 3.00 -12.03
C PRO A 305 -7.37 2.04 -13.07
N ILE A 306 -6.05 2.00 -13.21
CA ILE A 306 -5.40 1.10 -14.17
C ILE A 306 -5.37 -0.34 -13.65
N GLY A 307 -5.16 -0.54 -12.36
CA GLY A 307 -5.23 -1.88 -11.76
C GLY A 307 -6.59 -2.53 -11.95
N VAL A 308 -7.66 -1.79 -11.69
CA VAL A 308 -9.05 -2.22 -11.93
C VAL A 308 -9.30 -2.47 -13.43
N ALA A 309 -8.83 -1.58 -14.31
CA ALA A 309 -8.96 -1.74 -15.74
C ALA A 309 -8.21 -2.99 -16.26
N ASN A 310 -7.06 -3.32 -15.70
CA ASN A 310 -6.31 -4.53 -16.05
C ASN A 310 -7.08 -5.81 -15.70
N VAL A 311 -7.77 -5.84 -14.55
CA VAL A 311 -8.66 -6.95 -14.18
C VAL A 311 -9.84 -7.04 -15.15
N ALA A 312 -10.49 -5.90 -15.43
CA ALA A 312 -11.64 -5.83 -16.34
C ALA A 312 -11.30 -6.26 -17.77
N LYS A 313 -10.10 -5.94 -18.26
CA LYS A 313 -9.60 -6.28 -19.59
C LYS A 313 -9.53 -7.78 -19.81
N LYS A 314 -9.21 -8.57 -18.79
CA LYS A 314 -9.18 -10.05 -18.88
C LYS A 314 -10.54 -10.62 -19.32
N TYR A 315 -11.64 -9.94 -18.95
CA TYR A 315 -13.02 -10.36 -19.21
C TYR A 315 -13.73 -9.48 -20.25
N HIS A 316 -12.98 -8.63 -20.98
CA HIS A 316 -13.50 -7.74 -22.00
C HIS A 316 -14.63 -6.82 -21.46
N LYS A 317 -14.55 -6.38 -20.20
CA LYS A 317 -15.55 -5.50 -19.58
C LYS A 317 -15.18 -4.04 -19.80
N PRO A 318 -16.16 -3.20 -20.21
CA PRO A 318 -15.91 -1.76 -20.35
C PRO A 318 -15.67 -1.12 -18.97
N VAL A 319 -14.72 -0.16 -18.94
CA VAL A 319 -14.37 0.57 -17.73
C VAL A 319 -14.59 2.06 -17.94
N ILE A 320 -15.26 2.70 -17.00
CA ILE A 320 -15.41 4.17 -16.93
C ILE A 320 -14.62 4.67 -15.74
N GLY A 321 -13.76 5.66 -15.97
CA GLY A 321 -13.03 6.41 -14.94
C GLY A 321 -13.81 7.68 -14.54
N ILE A 322 -14.00 7.89 -13.23
CA ILE A 322 -14.57 9.12 -12.68
C ILE A 322 -13.50 9.74 -11.78
N ALA A 323 -13.15 11.00 -11.98
CA ALA A 323 -12.07 11.65 -11.26
C ALA A 323 -12.47 13.03 -10.73
N GLY A 324 -11.85 13.44 -9.63
CA GLY A 324 -11.94 14.82 -9.17
C GLY A 324 -11.50 15.79 -10.26
N SER A 325 -10.32 15.57 -10.82
CA SER A 325 -9.79 16.36 -11.95
C SER A 325 -9.11 15.47 -12.99
N LEU A 326 -9.00 15.99 -14.21
CA LEU A 326 -8.28 15.38 -15.33
C LEU A 326 -7.22 16.36 -15.81
N THR A 327 -6.11 15.82 -16.33
CA THR A 327 -5.05 16.60 -16.98
C THR A 327 -5.13 16.48 -18.50
N ASP A 328 -4.44 17.36 -19.21
CA ASP A 328 -4.43 17.38 -20.68
C ASP A 328 -3.87 16.09 -21.29
N ASP A 329 -2.99 15.38 -20.55
CA ASP A 329 -2.34 14.12 -20.95
C ASP A 329 -3.13 12.86 -20.55
N VAL A 330 -4.33 13.00 -19.98
CA VAL A 330 -5.17 11.89 -19.51
C VAL A 330 -5.49 10.86 -20.59
N GLY A 331 -5.45 11.24 -21.87
CA GLY A 331 -5.76 10.36 -23.00
C GLY A 331 -4.97 9.06 -23.04
N VAL A 332 -3.82 8.99 -22.37
CA VAL A 332 -3.00 7.78 -22.29
C VAL A 332 -3.72 6.61 -21.62
N VAL A 333 -4.64 6.85 -20.68
CA VAL A 333 -5.35 5.80 -19.94
C VAL A 333 -6.27 4.95 -20.82
N HIS A 334 -6.70 5.48 -21.98
CA HIS A 334 -7.51 4.71 -22.95
C HIS A 334 -6.77 3.52 -23.50
N GLN A 335 -5.46 3.63 -23.70
CA GLN A 335 -4.59 2.52 -24.15
C GLN A 335 -4.43 1.44 -23.06
N HIS A 336 -4.72 1.81 -21.78
CA HIS A 336 -4.63 0.94 -20.62
C HIS A 336 -5.99 0.36 -20.19
N GLY A 337 -7.04 0.47 -21.03
CA GLY A 337 -8.30 -0.23 -20.83
C GLY A 337 -9.42 0.59 -20.20
N ILE A 338 -9.23 1.87 -19.96
CA ILE A 338 -10.30 2.77 -19.54
C ILE A 338 -10.99 3.35 -20.78
N ALA A 339 -12.25 2.97 -21.00
CA ALA A 339 -12.99 3.34 -22.21
C ALA A 339 -13.38 4.83 -22.26
N ALA A 340 -13.72 5.40 -21.13
CA ALA A 340 -14.07 6.81 -20.98
C ALA A 340 -13.68 7.34 -19.61
N VAL A 341 -13.34 8.64 -19.53
CA VAL A 341 -13.03 9.34 -18.28
C VAL A 341 -13.87 10.62 -18.14
N PHE A 342 -14.28 10.92 -16.92
CA PHE A 342 -15.11 12.07 -16.60
C PHE A 342 -14.57 12.78 -15.35
N SER A 343 -14.48 14.12 -15.41
CA SER A 343 -14.26 14.94 -14.22
C SER A 343 -15.58 15.23 -13.52
N VAL A 344 -15.55 15.27 -12.19
CA VAL A 344 -16.72 15.65 -11.38
C VAL A 344 -16.86 17.15 -11.17
N LEU A 345 -15.86 17.94 -11.58
CA LEU A 345 -15.93 19.40 -11.50
C LEU A 345 -16.96 19.93 -12.47
N THR A 346 -17.99 20.59 -11.95
CA THR A 346 -19.12 21.13 -12.73
C THR A 346 -19.10 22.65 -12.89
N SER A 347 -18.24 23.32 -12.12
CA SER A 347 -18.07 24.78 -12.13
C SER A 347 -16.63 25.17 -11.82
N ILE A 348 -16.26 26.39 -12.20
CA ILE A 348 -15.00 26.99 -11.77
C ILE A 348 -15.20 27.44 -10.32
N GLY A 349 -14.31 27.02 -9.44
CA GLY A 349 -14.35 27.33 -8.01
C GLY A 349 -12.97 27.16 -7.39
N THR A 350 -12.88 27.35 -6.10
CA THR A 350 -11.69 27.09 -5.31
C THR A 350 -11.53 25.58 -5.02
N LEU A 351 -10.33 25.16 -4.65
CA LEU A 351 -10.06 23.77 -4.26
C LEU A 351 -10.89 23.37 -3.03
N ASP A 352 -11.04 24.26 -2.06
CA ASP A 352 -11.85 24.04 -0.86
C ASP A 352 -13.34 23.82 -1.18
N GLU A 353 -13.87 24.56 -2.17
CA GLU A 353 -15.24 24.35 -2.63
C GLU A 353 -15.40 23.02 -3.35
N ALA A 354 -14.41 22.62 -4.16
CA ALA A 354 -14.39 21.34 -4.82
C ALA A 354 -14.37 20.17 -3.81
N PHE A 355 -13.56 20.26 -2.76
CA PHE A 355 -13.48 19.24 -1.71
C PHE A 355 -14.78 19.16 -0.91
N ARG A 356 -15.33 20.30 -0.45
CA ARG A 356 -16.60 20.30 0.29
C ARG A 356 -17.80 19.80 -0.52
N GLY A 357 -17.79 20.01 -1.82
CA GLY A 357 -18.86 19.59 -2.74
C GLY A 357 -18.61 18.22 -3.39
N ALA A 358 -17.56 17.52 -3.05
CA ALA A 358 -17.10 16.34 -3.78
C ALA A 358 -18.15 15.24 -3.88
N TYR A 359 -18.82 14.88 -2.78
CA TYR A 359 -19.87 13.85 -2.78
C TYR A 359 -21.01 14.16 -3.74
N ASP A 360 -21.56 15.37 -3.68
CA ASP A 360 -22.67 15.79 -4.54
C ASP A 360 -22.24 15.93 -6.01
N ASN A 361 -21.00 16.36 -6.25
CA ASN A 361 -20.43 16.43 -7.58
C ASN A 361 -20.28 15.06 -8.22
N ILE A 362 -19.80 14.07 -7.45
CA ILE A 362 -19.71 12.66 -7.89
C ILE A 362 -21.11 12.11 -8.20
N CYS A 363 -22.10 12.32 -7.31
CA CYS A 363 -23.47 11.88 -7.55
C CYS A 363 -24.01 12.44 -8.87
N ARG A 364 -23.83 13.75 -9.10
CA ARG A 364 -24.33 14.45 -10.31
C ARG A 364 -23.63 13.96 -11.57
N ALA A 365 -22.31 13.82 -11.55
CA ALA A 365 -21.54 13.30 -12.68
C ALA A 365 -21.97 11.86 -13.00
N SER A 366 -22.07 11.01 -12.00
CA SER A 366 -22.47 9.60 -12.11
C SER A 366 -23.89 9.46 -12.67
N ARG A 367 -24.83 10.27 -12.21
CA ARG A 367 -26.20 10.31 -12.74
C ARG A 367 -26.20 10.69 -14.23
N ASN A 368 -25.42 11.67 -14.65
CA ASN A 368 -25.34 12.11 -16.04
C ASN A 368 -24.68 11.04 -16.95
N ILE A 369 -23.65 10.38 -16.45
CA ILE A 369 -23.00 9.23 -17.14
C ILE A 369 -24.02 8.11 -17.34
N ALA A 370 -24.75 7.73 -16.30
CA ALA A 370 -25.80 6.73 -16.37
C ALA A 370 -26.89 7.09 -17.38
N ALA A 371 -27.34 8.36 -17.38
CA ALA A 371 -28.33 8.85 -18.35
C ALA A 371 -27.83 8.76 -19.80
N THR A 372 -26.56 9.09 -20.05
CA THR A 372 -25.94 8.96 -21.37
C THR A 372 -25.90 7.50 -21.83
N LEU A 373 -25.54 6.58 -20.93
CA LEU A 373 -25.56 5.14 -21.22
C LEU A 373 -26.98 4.64 -21.55
N ALA A 374 -28.01 5.10 -20.81
CA ALA A 374 -29.40 4.72 -21.06
C ALA A 374 -29.91 5.19 -22.43
N ILE A 375 -29.47 6.38 -22.92
CA ILE A 375 -29.78 6.85 -24.26
C ILE A 375 -29.14 5.92 -25.32
N GLY A 376 -27.87 5.55 -25.13
CA GLY A 376 -27.18 4.64 -26.03
C GLY A 376 -27.85 3.26 -26.12
N MET A 377 -28.25 2.69 -24.98
CA MET A 377 -28.94 1.40 -24.92
C MET A 377 -30.30 1.40 -25.64
N ARG A 378 -31.07 2.49 -25.54
CA ARG A 378 -32.37 2.62 -26.24
C ARG A 378 -32.23 2.64 -27.76
N ASN A 379 -31.11 3.14 -28.27
CA ASN A 379 -30.87 3.26 -29.71
C ASN A 379 -30.21 2.02 -30.31
N ALA A 380 -29.73 1.09 -29.49
CA ALA A 380 -29.05 -0.14 -29.92
C ALA A 380 -29.98 -1.37 -29.96
N GLY A 381 -31.21 -1.27 -29.48
CA GLY A 381 -32.29 -2.29 -29.52
C GLY A 381 -33.39 -1.90 -30.45
#